data_b000a7afe6eb2f0ecae7521eab180f25
#
_entry.id   b000a7afe6eb2f0ecae7521eab180f25
#
_cell.length_a   1.000
_cell.length_b   1.000
_cell.length_c   1.000
_cell.angle_alpha   90.00
_cell.angle_beta   90.00
_cell.angle_gamma   90.00
#
_symmetry.space_group_name_H-M   'P 1'
#
loop_
_entity.id
_entity.type
_entity.pdbx_description
1 polymer ?
#
loop_
_entity_poly.entity_id
_entity_poly.type
_entity_poly.pdbx_seq_one_letter_code
_entity_poly.pdbx_strand_id
1 'polypeptide(L)'
;MKAITLTDQGVKLANISKPKPGDGKVLIRVKACGLNRSDLLETQGQSFGHLGGDNKVLGGEFSGEVVELGENINNLSVGDRVMCRGGSGWAEYAIADHRRTLKIGTDNISWEQAACVQGALQTMHDAIVTNGRFEKGQSVLIQGASSGAGLMGLQIAQSLGAKLVIGTSRQPNKRERLSEFGADISLDSGTDQWLDETLKRTDNKGVDIVIDLLSGNYVSKNMSATRVHGYIINVGRLAGMEARFDFNLHAAKRLHYIGTTGRTRSIEEHMQVARKANDELWDLVKDNEISSPIDKVYPIDNAKEALDRMNSDSHFGKIILKL
;
A
#
# COMPACT_ATOMS: atom_id res chain seq x y z
N MET A 1 -0.94 18.83 -22.10
CA MET A 1 -0.97 17.41 -21.77
C MET A 1 -2.26 17.04 -21.05
N LYS A 2 -2.75 15.81 -21.25
CA LYS A 2 -3.90 15.28 -20.51
C LYS A 2 -3.54 15.03 -19.06
N ALA A 3 -4.45 15.32 -18.12
CA ALA A 3 -4.33 15.02 -16.70
C ALA A 3 -5.70 14.87 -16.04
N ILE A 4 -5.78 14.06 -14.98
CA ILE A 4 -6.96 13.98 -14.12
C ILE A 4 -6.78 14.96 -12.96
N THR A 5 -7.63 15.95 -12.90
CA THR A 5 -7.63 16.98 -11.86
C THR A 5 -8.82 16.81 -10.93
N LEU A 6 -8.61 17.14 -9.67
CA LEU A 6 -9.67 17.25 -8.67
C LEU A 6 -10.24 18.67 -8.72
N THR A 7 -11.56 18.75 -8.82
CA THR A 7 -12.34 19.99 -8.78
C THR A 7 -13.44 19.87 -7.73
N ASP A 8 -14.15 20.95 -7.41
CA ASP A 8 -15.31 20.92 -6.50
C ASP A 8 -16.43 19.99 -7.00
N GLN A 9 -16.44 19.66 -8.29
CA GLN A 9 -17.41 18.74 -8.92
C GLN A 9 -16.88 17.29 -9.03
N GLY A 10 -15.75 16.99 -8.39
CA GLY A 10 -15.09 15.69 -8.46
C GLY A 10 -13.93 15.63 -9.46
N VAL A 11 -13.60 14.43 -9.92
CA VAL A 11 -12.48 14.24 -10.86
C VAL A 11 -12.87 14.61 -12.29
N LYS A 12 -11.95 15.29 -12.99
CA LYS A 12 -12.15 15.76 -14.36
C LYS A 12 -10.88 15.54 -15.19
N LEU A 13 -11.07 15.05 -16.42
CA LEU A 13 -10.02 15.08 -17.45
C LEU A 13 -9.82 16.53 -17.92
N ALA A 14 -8.60 17.03 -17.83
CA ALA A 14 -8.23 18.38 -18.21
C ALA A 14 -6.99 18.40 -19.10
N ASN A 15 -6.87 19.44 -19.93
CA ASN A 15 -5.63 19.76 -20.63
C ASN A 15 -4.89 20.85 -19.85
N ILE A 16 -3.70 20.53 -19.39
CA ILE A 16 -2.85 21.45 -18.63
C ILE A 16 -1.47 21.60 -19.29
N SER A 17 -0.70 22.60 -18.89
CA SER A 17 0.66 22.78 -19.37
C SER A 17 1.56 21.61 -18.91
N LYS A 18 2.49 21.19 -19.78
CA LYS A 18 3.52 20.23 -19.41
C LYS A 18 4.47 20.88 -18.39
N PRO A 19 4.71 20.27 -17.23
CA PRO A 19 5.59 20.83 -16.21
C PRO A 19 7.06 20.72 -16.61
N LYS A 20 7.91 21.56 -16.00
CA LYS A 20 9.37 21.49 -16.15
C LYS A 20 10.00 21.08 -14.83
N PRO A 21 11.00 20.17 -14.84
CA PRO A 21 11.67 19.76 -13.60
C PRO A 21 12.58 20.89 -13.10
N GLY A 22 12.51 21.16 -11.78
CA GLY A 22 13.44 22.02 -11.07
C GLY A 22 14.59 21.20 -10.45
N ASP A 23 15.33 21.82 -9.56
CA ASP A 23 16.44 21.18 -8.84
C ASP A 23 15.98 19.92 -8.06
N GLY A 24 16.74 18.82 -8.19
CA GLY A 24 16.44 17.54 -7.57
C GLY A 24 15.17 16.84 -8.10
N LYS A 25 14.59 17.34 -9.19
CA LYS A 25 13.36 16.77 -9.78
C LYS A 25 13.60 16.19 -11.17
N VAL A 26 12.83 15.17 -11.48
CA VAL A 26 12.83 14.53 -12.81
C VAL A 26 11.45 14.64 -13.45
N LEU A 27 11.42 14.81 -14.75
CA LEU A 27 10.19 14.73 -15.54
C LEU A 27 10.03 13.31 -16.07
N ILE A 28 8.92 12.71 -15.75
CA ILE A 28 8.55 11.35 -16.15
C ILE A 28 7.45 11.41 -17.19
N ARG A 29 7.63 10.72 -18.33
CA ARG A 29 6.53 10.35 -19.21
C ARG A 29 5.83 9.14 -18.60
N VAL A 30 4.67 9.36 -18.03
CA VAL A 30 3.91 8.35 -17.31
C VAL A 30 3.37 7.29 -18.27
N LYS A 31 3.41 6.04 -17.87
CA LYS A 31 2.87 4.89 -18.61
C LYS A 31 1.71 4.23 -17.89
N ALA A 32 1.80 4.15 -16.56
CA ALA A 32 0.75 3.57 -15.73
C ALA A 32 0.74 4.23 -14.34
N CYS A 33 -0.44 4.25 -13.71
CA CYS A 33 -0.64 4.78 -12.36
C CYS A 33 -1.42 3.77 -11.53
N GLY A 34 -0.95 3.49 -10.32
CA GLY A 34 -1.66 2.66 -9.36
C GLY A 34 -2.63 3.49 -8.52
N LEU A 35 -3.88 3.05 -8.40
CA LEU A 35 -4.83 3.64 -7.48
C LEU A 35 -4.56 3.18 -6.04
N ASN A 36 -4.67 4.11 -5.12
CA ASN A 36 -4.61 3.87 -3.69
C ASN A 36 -5.87 4.42 -2.99
N ARG A 37 -6.22 3.85 -1.84
CA ARG A 37 -7.37 4.35 -1.04
C ARG A 37 -7.22 5.84 -0.68
N SER A 38 -5.98 6.34 -0.55
CA SER A 38 -5.71 7.75 -0.32
C SER A 38 -6.21 8.64 -1.46
N ASP A 39 -6.10 8.18 -2.72
CA ASP A 39 -6.57 8.95 -3.87
C ASP A 39 -8.10 9.07 -3.85
N LEU A 40 -8.81 7.99 -3.49
CA LEU A 40 -10.26 8.00 -3.29
C LEU A 40 -10.67 8.93 -2.14
N LEU A 41 -10.01 8.83 -0.97
CA LEU A 41 -10.30 9.70 0.17
C LEU A 41 -10.06 11.17 -0.15
N GLU A 42 -9.07 11.47 -0.97
CA GLU A 42 -8.79 12.83 -1.44
C GLU A 42 -9.95 13.38 -2.29
N THR A 43 -10.55 12.55 -3.17
CA THR A 43 -11.73 12.96 -3.96
C THR A 43 -12.98 13.19 -3.09
N GLN A 44 -13.00 12.66 -1.87
CA GLN A 44 -14.07 12.82 -0.90
C GLN A 44 -13.81 13.98 0.10
N GLY A 45 -12.78 14.81 -0.16
CA GLY A 45 -12.42 15.93 0.71
C GLY A 45 -11.71 15.52 2.01
N GLN A 46 -11.36 14.25 2.17
CA GLN A 46 -10.62 13.73 3.34
C GLN A 46 -9.10 13.81 3.10
N SER A 47 -8.64 14.95 2.63
CA SER A 47 -7.23 15.21 2.37
C SER A 47 -6.47 15.35 3.69
N PHE A 48 -5.51 14.47 3.91
CA PHE A 48 -4.61 14.52 5.06
C PHE A 48 -3.23 15.02 4.59
N GLY A 49 -3.01 16.32 4.57
CA GLY A 49 -1.74 16.95 4.20
C GLY A 49 -1.93 18.19 3.32
N HIS A 50 -0.88 18.98 3.13
CA HIS A 50 -0.86 20.26 2.43
C HIS A 50 -1.05 20.15 0.91
N LEU A 51 -2.19 19.65 0.47
CA LEU A 51 -2.47 19.49 -0.93
C LEU A 51 -3.87 20.06 -1.22
N GLY A 52 -4.06 21.33 -0.88
CA GLY A 52 -5.20 22.12 -1.26
C GLY A 52 -4.83 23.03 -2.42
N GLY A 53 -5.67 23.12 -3.41
CA GLY A 53 -5.60 24.02 -4.55
C GLY A 53 -6.56 23.53 -5.63
N ASP A 54 -7.28 24.44 -6.25
CA ASP A 54 -8.13 24.15 -7.41
C ASP A 54 -7.29 23.53 -8.53
N ASN A 55 -7.86 22.52 -9.20
CA ASN A 55 -7.24 21.79 -10.31
C ASN A 55 -5.99 20.98 -9.98
N LYS A 56 -5.87 20.47 -8.75
CA LYS A 56 -4.79 19.56 -8.37
C LYS A 56 -4.82 18.28 -9.20
N VAL A 57 -3.69 17.90 -9.80
CA VAL A 57 -3.52 16.60 -10.45
C VAL A 57 -3.37 15.50 -9.40
N LEU A 58 -4.18 14.44 -9.53
CA LEU A 58 -4.16 13.29 -8.62
C LEU A 58 -3.03 12.29 -8.93
N GLY A 59 -2.90 11.28 -8.07
CA GLY A 59 -2.05 10.10 -8.28
C GLY A 59 -0.77 10.09 -7.48
N GLY A 60 -0.73 9.25 -6.44
CA GLY A 60 0.40 9.13 -5.51
C GLY A 60 1.42 8.06 -5.88
N GLU A 61 1.16 7.25 -6.91
CA GLU A 61 2.02 6.13 -7.32
C GLU A 61 1.91 5.90 -8.83
N PHE A 62 3.04 5.86 -9.53
CA PHE A 62 3.07 5.71 -10.99
C PHE A 62 4.40 5.16 -11.48
N SER A 63 4.41 4.69 -12.73
CA SER A 63 5.59 4.25 -13.46
C SER A 63 5.71 4.96 -14.80
N GLY A 64 6.92 5.05 -15.31
CA GLY A 64 7.16 5.69 -16.59
C GLY A 64 8.65 5.77 -16.94
N GLU A 65 8.93 6.57 -17.95
CA GLU A 65 10.26 6.79 -18.49
C GLU A 65 10.75 8.20 -18.14
N VAL A 66 11.97 8.33 -17.66
CA VAL A 66 12.61 9.63 -17.44
C VAL A 66 12.83 10.32 -18.79
N VAL A 67 12.29 11.52 -18.97
CA VAL A 67 12.42 12.27 -20.23
C VAL A 67 13.21 13.57 -20.09
N GLU A 68 13.36 14.09 -18.86
CA GLU A 68 14.13 15.30 -18.58
C GLU A 68 14.60 15.27 -17.12
N LEU A 69 15.81 15.76 -16.87
CA LEU A 69 16.40 15.87 -15.54
C LEU A 69 16.52 17.35 -15.18
N GLY A 70 16.20 17.68 -13.93
CA GLY A 70 16.59 18.95 -13.33
C GLY A 70 18.07 18.92 -12.89
N GLU A 71 18.46 19.91 -12.13
CA GLU A 71 19.84 20.00 -11.60
C GLU A 71 20.08 19.00 -10.47
N ASN A 72 21.36 18.74 -10.15
CA ASN A 72 21.84 17.94 -9.00
C ASN A 72 21.32 16.49 -8.96
N ILE A 73 21.14 15.83 -10.10
CA ILE A 73 20.72 14.44 -10.21
C ILE A 73 21.85 13.59 -10.79
N ASN A 74 22.27 12.58 -10.05
CA ASN A 74 23.38 11.68 -10.43
C ASN A 74 22.99 10.19 -10.40
N ASN A 75 21.78 9.85 -9.95
CA ASN A 75 21.29 8.48 -9.79
C ASN A 75 20.33 8.03 -10.92
N LEU A 76 19.91 8.95 -11.79
CA LEU A 76 18.97 8.71 -12.89
C LEU A 76 19.52 9.27 -14.21
N SER A 77 19.05 8.72 -15.31
CA SER A 77 19.37 9.13 -16.68
C SER A 77 18.08 9.22 -17.53
N VAL A 78 18.09 10.06 -18.55
CA VAL A 78 17.01 10.09 -19.57
C VAL A 78 16.93 8.70 -20.23
N GLY A 79 15.71 8.18 -20.38
CA GLY A 79 15.44 6.83 -20.86
C GLY A 79 15.31 5.78 -19.76
N ASP A 80 15.67 6.07 -18.50
CA ASP A 80 15.49 5.12 -17.41
C ASP A 80 14.00 4.77 -17.22
N ARG A 81 13.72 3.47 -17.09
CA ARG A 81 12.45 2.94 -16.65
C ARG A 81 12.35 3.05 -15.13
N VAL A 82 11.33 3.76 -14.64
CA VAL A 82 11.22 4.10 -13.21
C VAL A 82 9.83 3.87 -12.65
N MET A 83 9.80 3.64 -11.35
CA MET A 83 8.61 3.67 -10.51
C MET A 83 8.76 4.79 -9.47
N CYS A 84 7.68 5.52 -9.24
CA CYS A 84 7.69 6.76 -8.48
C CYS A 84 6.64 6.76 -7.38
N ARG A 85 7.02 7.33 -6.24
CA ARG A 85 6.11 7.69 -5.15
C ARG A 85 6.08 9.20 -5.00
N GLY A 86 4.91 9.78 -5.19
CA GLY A 86 4.74 11.25 -5.12
C GLY A 86 3.37 11.66 -5.65
N GLY A 87 3.09 12.93 -5.77
CA GLY A 87 1.83 13.43 -6.32
C GLY A 87 1.87 13.62 -7.84
N SER A 88 0.66 13.83 -8.41
CA SER A 88 0.46 14.25 -9.80
C SER A 88 0.73 13.18 -10.88
N GLY A 89 0.67 11.90 -10.53
CA GLY A 89 0.92 10.79 -11.46
C GLY A 89 -0.20 10.55 -12.48
N TRP A 90 -1.43 11.02 -12.24
CA TRP A 90 -2.55 10.79 -13.17
C TRP A 90 -2.52 11.81 -14.31
N ALA A 91 -1.42 11.85 -15.04
CA ALA A 91 -1.17 12.74 -16.16
C ALA A 91 -0.16 12.13 -17.14
N GLU A 92 -0.15 12.59 -18.39
CA GLU A 92 0.84 12.13 -19.39
C GLU A 92 2.29 12.39 -18.96
N TYR A 93 2.52 13.44 -18.19
CA TYR A 93 3.83 13.77 -17.61
C TYR A 93 3.67 14.19 -16.14
N ALA A 94 4.58 13.72 -15.30
CA ALA A 94 4.63 14.06 -13.88
C ALA A 94 6.04 14.43 -13.43
N ILE A 95 6.14 15.32 -12.46
CA ILE A 95 7.39 15.64 -11.77
C ILE A 95 7.54 14.71 -10.56
N ALA A 96 8.70 14.07 -10.43
CA ALA A 96 9.04 13.28 -9.26
C ALA A 96 10.34 13.78 -8.60
N ASP A 97 10.45 13.58 -7.29
CA ASP A 97 11.72 13.77 -6.57
C ASP A 97 12.64 12.59 -6.90
N HIS A 98 13.86 12.85 -7.34
CA HIS A 98 14.81 11.80 -7.73
C HIS A 98 15.12 10.80 -6.61
N ARG A 99 14.97 11.22 -5.33
CA ARG A 99 15.20 10.39 -4.15
C ARG A 99 14.04 9.42 -3.86
N ARG A 100 12.86 9.68 -4.43
CA ARG A 100 11.65 8.83 -4.34
C ARG A 100 11.34 8.12 -5.66
N THR A 101 12.27 8.17 -6.60
CA THR A 101 12.19 7.57 -7.93
C THR A 101 13.19 6.42 -8.02
N LEU A 102 12.71 5.22 -8.23
CA LEU A 102 13.52 4.00 -8.27
C LEU A 102 13.56 3.44 -9.68
N LYS A 103 14.73 3.03 -10.14
CA LYS A 103 14.87 2.29 -11.40
C LYS A 103 14.19 0.93 -11.27
N ILE A 104 13.45 0.51 -12.28
CA ILE A 104 12.85 -0.83 -12.33
C ILE A 104 13.94 -1.90 -12.46
N GLY A 105 14.99 -1.62 -13.26
CA GLY A 105 16.20 -2.44 -13.34
C GLY A 105 16.04 -3.78 -14.06
N THR A 106 14.85 -4.08 -14.61
CA THR A 106 14.55 -5.30 -15.36
C THR A 106 13.43 -5.06 -16.37
N ASP A 107 13.40 -5.85 -17.44
CA ASP A 107 12.30 -5.85 -18.41
C ASP A 107 11.16 -6.80 -18.04
N ASN A 108 11.36 -7.67 -17.05
CA ASN A 108 10.36 -8.64 -16.59
C ASN A 108 9.17 -7.98 -15.87
N ILE A 109 9.31 -6.74 -15.38
CA ILE A 109 8.25 -6.00 -14.71
C ILE A 109 7.56 -5.05 -15.69
N SER A 110 6.25 -5.24 -15.92
CA SER A 110 5.45 -4.35 -16.76
C SER A 110 5.29 -2.96 -16.12
N TRP A 111 4.87 -1.97 -16.91
CA TRP A 111 4.57 -0.64 -16.40
C TRP A 111 3.45 -0.67 -15.34
N GLU A 112 2.44 -1.51 -15.57
CA GLU A 112 1.30 -1.68 -14.69
C GLU A 112 1.74 -2.27 -13.33
N GLN A 113 2.63 -3.28 -13.34
CA GLN A 113 3.20 -3.84 -12.11
C GLN A 113 4.07 -2.81 -11.38
N ALA A 114 4.95 -2.12 -12.09
CA ALA A 114 5.82 -1.10 -11.51
C ALA A 114 5.03 0.07 -10.88
N ALA A 115 3.85 0.41 -11.46
CA ALA A 115 2.97 1.46 -10.94
C ALA A 115 2.25 1.10 -9.65
N CYS A 116 2.33 -0.14 -9.15
CA CYS A 116 1.52 -0.57 -8.00
C CYS A 116 2.27 -1.41 -6.97
N VAL A 117 3.50 -1.82 -7.24
CA VAL A 117 4.25 -2.67 -6.32
C VAL A 117 4.92 -1.88 -5.20
N GLN A 118 5.50 -0.73 -5.51
CA GLN A 118 6.37 0.01 -4.59
C GLN A 118 5.63 0.44 -3.32
N GLY A 119 4.41 0.96 -3.47
CA GLY A 119 3.62 1.46 -2.35
C GLY A 119 3.22 0.37 -1.37
N ALA A 120 2.77 -0.77 -1.88
CA ALA A 120 2.38 -1.91 -1.08
C ALA A 120 3.61 -2.56 -0.42
N LEU A 121 4.70 -2.78 -1.19
CA LEU A 121 5.94 -3.38 -0.72
C LEU A 121 6.53 -2.60 0.46
N GLN A 122 6.74 -1.29 0.29
CA GLN A 122 7.30 -0.43 1.34
C GLN A 122 6.41 -0.35 2.57
N THR A 123 5.10 -0.23 2.38
CA THR A 123 4.15 -0.12 3.49
C THR A 123 4.13 -1.39 4.33
N MET A 124 4.10 -2.56 3.69
CA MET A 124 3.96 -3.82 4.40
C MET A 124 5.29 -4.31 4.96
N HIS A 125 6.41 -4.09 4.26
CA HIS A 125 7.73 -4.32 4.83
C HIS A 125 7.96 -3.49 6.10
N ASP A 126 7.69 -2.18 6.03
CA ASP A 126 7.82 -1.30 7.18
C ASP A 126 6.90 -1.70 8.34
N ALA A 127 5.67 -2.16 8.04
CA ALA A 127 4.75 -2.63 9.06
C ALA A 127 5.20 -3.93 9.69
N ILE A 128 5.58 -4.93 8.90
CA ILE A 128 5.92 -6.29 9.39
C ILE A 128 7.33 -6.29 9.99
N VAL A 129 8.33 -5.83 9.22
CA VAL A 129 9.74 -5.98 9.60
C VAL A 129 10.19 -4.86 10.54
N THR A 130 9.99 -3.59 10.16
CA THR A 130 10.53 -2.48 10.94
C THR A 130 9.75 -2.26 12.24
N ASN A 131 8.42 -2.09 12.14
CA ASN A 131 7.57 -1.78 13.30
C ASN A 131 7.10 -3.03 14.04
N GLY A 132 6.77 -4.10 13.33
CA GLY A 132 6.38 -5.39 13.89
C GLY A 132 7.55 -6.18 14.45
N ARG A 133 8.79 -5.81 14.11
CA ARG A 133 10.02 -6.49 14.52
C ARG A 133 9.95 -7.99 14.23
N PHE A 134 9.48 -8.31 13.02
CA PHE A 134 9.28 -9.69 12.62
C PHE A 134 10.58 -10.49 12.67
N GLU A 135 10.49 -11.67 13.23
CA GLU A 135 11.54 -12.68 13.24
C GLU A 135 11.03 -13.97 12.60
N LYS A 136 11.87 -14.65 11.83
CA LYS A 136 11.53 -15.93 11.19
C LYS A 136 10.94 -16.91 12.21
N GLY A 137 9.85 -17.58 11.85
CA GLY A 137 9.14 -18.51 12.72
C GLY A 137 8.05 -17.86 13.59
N GLN A 138 7.82 -16.56 13.50
CA GLN A 138 6.68 -15.91 14.14
C GLN A 138 5.39 -16.07 13.32
N SER A 139 4.25 -15.80 13.95
CA SER A 139 2.92 -15.83 13.35
C SER A 139 2.41 -14.41 13.06
N VAL A 140 1.78 -14.22 11.91
CA VAL A 140 1.27 -12.93 11.44
C VAL A 140 -0.21 -13.04 11.10
N LEU A 141 -1.04 -12.15 11.64
CA LEU A 141 -2.43 -11.96 11.25
C LEU A 141 -2.56 -10.65 10.46
N ILE A 142 -3.13 -10.70 9.26
CA ILE A 142 -3.38 -9.52 8.42
C ILE A 142 -4.88 -9.28 8.32
N GLN A 143 -5.34 -8.22 8.94
CA GLN A 143 -6.74 -7.75 8.86
C GLN A 143 -6.96 -6.98 7.56
N GLY A 144 -7.99 -7.35 6.78
CA GLY A 144 -8.27 -6.75 5.48
C GLY A 144 -7.31 -7.23 4.39
N ALA A 145 -6.92 -8.49 4.45
CA ALA A 145 -5.90 -9.12 3.61
C ALA A 145 -6.19 -9.10 2.11
N SER A 146 -7.45 -8.95 1.67
CA SER A 146 -7.82 -8.91 0.25
C SER A 146 -7.58 -7.56 -0.45
N SER A 147 -7.06 -6.56 0.26
CA SER A 147 -6.58 -5.30 -0.33
C SER A 147 -5.19 -5.47 -0.98
N GLY A 148 -4.82 -4.57 -1.90
CA GLY A 148 -3.50 -4.63 -2.53
C GLY A 148 -2.33 -4.63 -1.54
N ALA A 149 -2.43 -3.85 -0.45
CA ALA A 149 -1.45 -3.89 0.64
C ALA A 149 -1.53 -5.21 1.41
N GLY A 150 -2.74 -5.69 1.75
CA GLY A 150 -2.91 -6.93 2.49
C GLY A 150 -2.34 -8.15 1.77
N LEU A 151 -2.61 -8.28 0.46
CA LEU A 151 -2.07 -9.36 -0.36
C LEU A 151 -0.53 -9.30 -0.46
N MET A 152 0.04 -8.11 -0.51
CA MET A 152 1.49 -7.92 -0.43
C MET A 152 2.03 -8.37 0.92
N GLY A 153 1.34 -8.05 2.02
CA GLY A 153 1.76 -8.43 3.37
C GLY A 153 1.74 -9.93 3.61
N LEU A 154 0.75 -10.66 3.05
CA LEU A 154 0.71 -12.13 3.11
C LEU A 154 1.96 -12.72 2.47
N GLN A 155 2.31 -12.28 1.26
CA GLN A 155 3.48 -12.76 0.52
C GLN A 155 4.78 -12.43 1.27
N ILE A 156 4.93 -11.22 1.80
CA ILE A 156 6.11 -10.82 2.58
C ILE A 156 6.25 -11.71 3.81
N ALA A 157 5.19 -11.89 4.60
CA ALA A 157 5.24 -12.71 5.80
C ALA A 157 5.65 -14.17 5.49
N GLN A 158 5.08 -14.75 4.43
CA GLN A 158 5.42 -16.08 3.96
C GLN A 158 6.89 -16.17 3.50
N SER A 159 7.33 -15.26 2.61
CA SER A 159 8.68 -15.26 2.06
C SER A 159 9.76 -15.05 3.11
N LEU A 160 9.47 -14.30 4.18
CA LEU A 160 10.37 -14.12 5.31
C LEU A 160 10.32 -15.28 6.33
N GLY A 161 9.51 -16.30 6.08
CA GLY A 161 9.47 -17.54 6.87
C GLY A 161 8.62 -17.44 8.15
N ALA A 162 7.47 -16.78 8.08
CA ALA A 162 6.45 -16.90 9.12
C ALA A 162 6.01 -18.36 9.27
N LYS A 163 5.84 -18.82 10.53
CA LYS A 163 5.32 -20.19 10.79
C LYS A 163 3.82 -20.32 10.58
N LEU A 164 3.10 -19.19 10.57
CA LEU A 164 1.66 -19.12 10.41
C LEU A 164 1.29 -17.74 9.89
N VAL A 165 0.66 -17.69 8.74
CA VAL A 165 0.13 -16.47 8.12
C VAL A 165 -1.40 -16.57 8.03
N ILE A 166 -2.11 -15.70 8.75
CA ILE A 166 -3.57 -15.64 8.77
C ILE A 166 -4.00 -14.39 8.01
N GLY A 167 -4.85 -14.56 7.01
CA GLY A 167 -5.48 -13.45 6.28
C GLY A 167 -6.97 -13.35 6.58
N THR A 168 -7.53 -12.13 6.69
CA THR A 168 -8.97 -11.97 6.85
C THR A 168 -9.62 -11.21 5.70
N SER A 169 -10.83 -11.61 5.32
CA SER A 169 -11.67 -10.90 4.36
C SER A 169 -13.15 -11.18 4.62
N ARG A 170 -14.03 -10.17 4.48
CA ARG A 170 -15.47 -10.32 4.62
C ARG A 170 -16.12 -11.09 3.45
N GLN A 171 -15.55 -10.92 2.24
CA GLN A 171 -16.13 -11.47 1.01
C GLN A 171 -15.63 -12.90 0.77
N PRO A 172 -16.52 -13.92 0.68
CA PRO A 172 -16.12 -15.31 0.51
C PRO A 172 -15.22 -15.54 -0.71
N ASN A 173 -15.62 -15.03 -1.87
CA ASN A 173 -14.87 -15.16 -3.13
C ASN A 173 -13.44 -14.56 -3.08
N LYS A 174 -13.22 -13.53 -2.28
CA LYS A 174 -11.89 -12.97 -2.04
C LYS A 174 -11.12 -13.78 -1.01
N ARG A 175 -11.82 -14.28 0.02
CA ARG A 175 -11.23 -15.07 1.08
C ARG A 175 -10.64 -16.38 0.57
N GLU A 176 -11.34 -17.07 -0.33
CA GLU A 176 -10.87 -18.31 -0.98
C GLU A 176 -9.55 -18.14 -1.71
N ARG A 177 -9.26 -16.92 -2.20
CA ARG A 177 -8.06 -16.62 -2.97
C ARG A 177 -6.86 -16.16 -2.14
N LEU A 178 -7.00 -15.94 -0.83
CA LEU A 178 -5.89 -15.46 0.00
C LEU A 178 -4.72 -16.44 0.07
N SER A 179 -5.01 -17.76 -0.05
CA SER A 179 -3.98 -18.80 -0.08
C SER A 179 -3.09 -18.72 -1.32
N GLU A 180 -3.58 -18.20 -2.45
CA GLU A 180 -2.77 -17.92 -3.65
C GLU A 180 -1.63 -16.92 -3.36
N PHE A 181 -1.77 -16.15 -2.29
CA PHE A 181 -0.86 -15.08 -1.88
C PHE A 181 -0.19 -15.33 -0.53
N GLY A 182 -0.13 -16.57 -0.07
CA GLY A 182 0.66 -16.94 1.09
C GLY A 182 -0.09 -16.98 2.42
N ALA A 183 -1.43 -16.93 2.43
CA ALA A 183 -2.18 -17.21 3.65
C ALA A 183 -2.27 -18.72 3.90
N ASP A 184 -1.82 -19.18 5.07
CA ASP A 184 -2.06 -20.55 5.53
C ASP A 184 -3.53 -20.74 5.93
N ILE A 185 -4.14 -19.69 6.46
CA ILE A 185 -5.53 -19.68 6.92
C ILE A 185 -6.23 -18.40 6.47
N SER A 186 -7.43 -18.55 5.95
CA SER A 186 -8.28 -17.46 5.48
C SER A 186 -9.56 -17.41 6.30
N LEU A 187 -9.76 -16.30 7.05
CA LEU A 187 -10.87 -16.18 8.01
C LEU A 187 -11.85 -15.06 7.62
N ASP A 188 -13.12 -15.24 8.07
CA ASP A 188 -14.18 -14.26 7.84
C ASP A 188 -14.15 -13.13 8.87
N SER A 189 -13.66 -11.96 8.47
CA SER A 189 -13.67 -10.78 9.36
C SER A 189 -15.07 -10.18 9.60
N GLY A 190 -16.10 -10.64 8.89
CA GLY A 190 -17.48 -10.20 9.10
C GLY A 190 -18.17 -10.84 10.31
N THR A 191 -17.60 -11.88 10.90
CA THR A 191 -18.09 -12.59 12.10
C THR A 191 -17.05 -12.54 13.20
N ASP A 192 -17.41 -12.96 14.42
CA ASP A 192 -16.47 -13.02 15.55
C ASP A 192 -15.63 -14.32 15.54
N GLN A 193 -16.00 -15.28 14.74
CA GLN A 193 -15.34 -16.60 14.65
C GLN A 193 -13.86 -16.53 14.25
N TRP A 194 -13.45 -15.48 13.55
CA TRP A 194 -12.03 -15.31 13.21
C TRP A 194 -11.13 -15.20 14.45
N LEU A 195 -11.62 -14.60 15.53
CA LEU A 195 -10.86 -14.49 16.79
C LEU A 195 -10.69 -15.88 17.42
N ASP A 196 -11.79 -16.63 17.55
CA ASP A 196 -11.78 -17.96 18.16
C ASP A 196 -10.88 -18.93 17.36
N GLU A 197 -10.97 -18.90 16.04
CA GLU A 197 -10.13 -19.73 15.18
C GLU A 197 -8.64 -19.30 15.26
N THR A 198 -8.36 -17.99 15.32
CA THR A 198 -6.98 -17.49 15.52
C THR A 198 -6.40 -18.00 16.85
N LEU A 199 -7.17 -17.91 17.92
CA LEU A 199 -6.75 -18.40 19.23
C LEU A 199 -6.53 -19.91 19.23
N LYS A 200 -7.46 -20.68 18.65
CA LYS A 200 -7.33 -22.12 18.49
C LYS A 200 -6.05 -22.53 17.76
N ARG A 201 -5.70 -21.82 16.67
CA ARG A 201 -4.50 -22.08 15.85
C ARG A 201 -3.19 -21.65 16.52
N THR A 202 -3.29 -20.93 17.61
CA THR A 202 -2.14 -20.42 18.36
C THR A 202 -2.11 -20.94 19.82
N ASP A 203 -2.71 -22.08 20.11
CA ASP A 203 -2.79 -22.69 21.45
C ASP A 203 -3.30 -21.70 22.50
N ASN A 204 -4.29 -20.87 22.16
CA ASN A 204 -4.84 -19.76 22.95
C ASN A 204 -3.84 -18.67 23.36
N LYS A 205 -2.65 -18.64 22.77
CA LYS A 205 -1.65 -17.61 23.06
C LYS A 205 -1.86 -16.32 22.25
N GLY A 206 -2.44 -16.43 21.05
CA GLY A 206 -2.54 -15.37 20.06
C GLY A 206 -1.33 -15.30 19.14
N VAL A 207 -1.44 -14.52 18.08
CA VAL A 207 -0.36 -14.29 17.10
C VAL A 207 0.71 -13.35 17.61
N ASP A 208 1.90 -13.44 17.04
CA ASP A 208 3.02 -12.55 17.36
C ASP A 208 2.78 -11.12 16.88
N ILE A 209 2.25 -10.99 15.66
CA ILE A 209 2.05 -9.69 15.00
C ILE A 209 0.67 -9.63 14.36
N VAL A 210 -0.04 -8.53 14.59
CA VAL A 210 -1.26 -8.16 13.87
C VAL A 210 -0.98 -6.95 13.00
N ILE A 211 -1.19 -7.07 11.69
CA ILE A 211 -1.19 -5.95 10.75
C ILE A 211 -2.64 -5.52 10.52
N ASP A 212 -2.97 -4.34 11.01
CA ASP A 212 -4.34 -3.84 11.04
C ASP A 212 -4.57 -2.80 9.93
N LEU A 213 -5.27 -3.22 8.87
CA LEU A 213 -5.74 -2.32 7.80
C LEU A 213 -7.18 -1.83 8.04
N LEU A 214 -7.86 -2.34 9.07
CA LEU A 214 -9.28 -2.10 9.32
C LEU A 214 -9.52 -1.06 10.42
N SER A 215 -8.89 -1.21 11.58
CA SER A 215 -9.14 -0.37 12.77
C SER A 215 -10.61 -0.40 13.26
N GLY A 216 -11.12 0.67 13.82
CA GLY A 216 -12.51 0.75 14.29
C GLY A 216 -12.84 -0.40 15.25
N ASN A 217 -13.94 -1.08 15.03
CA ASN A 217 -14.44 -2.15 15.92
C ASN A 217 -13.53 -3.40 16.01
N TYR A 218 -12.47 -3.48 15.20
CA TYR A 218 -11.50 -4.58 15.26
C TYR A 218 -10.47 -4.41 16.38
N VAL A 219 -10.25 -3.20 16.91
CA VAL A 219 -9.18 -2.87 17.86
C VAL A 219 -9.17 -3.82 19.07
N SER A 220 -10.29 -3.95 19.79
CA SER A 220 -10.35 -4.81 20.99
C SER A 220 -10.11 -6.28 20.68
N LYS A 221 -10.63 -6.77 19.53
CA LYS A 221 -10.44 -8.16 19.10
C LYS A 221 -9.01 -8.41 18.62
N ASN A 222 -8.39 -7.45 17.95
CA ASN A 222 -6.98 -7.51 17.58
C ASN A 222 -6.09 -7.63 18.83
N MET A 223 -6.41 -6.88 19.90
CA MET A 223 -5.72 -7.00 21.19
C MET A 223 -5.90 -8.41 21.80
N SER A 224 -7.11 -8.97 21.72
CA SER A 224 -7.39 -10.34 22.19
C SER A 224 -6.66 -11.40 21.35
N ALA A 225 -6.58 -11.22 20.04
CA ALA A 225 -5.90 -12.13 19.11
C ALA A 225 -4.37 -12.08 19.19
N THR A 226 -3.80 -11.05 19.81
CA THR A 226 -2.35 -10.84 19.92
C THR A 226 -1.82 -11.49 21.20
N ARG A 227 -0.66 -12.15 21.14
CA ARG A 227 -0.01 -12.75 22.32
C ARG A 227 0.51 -11.70 23.30
N VAL A 228 0.90 -12.16 24.50
CA VAL A 228 1.66 -11.32 25.45
C VAL A 228 2.96 -10.84 24.79
N HIS A 229 3.30 -9.56 24.94
CA HIS A 229 4.39 -8.86 24.25
C HIS A 229 4.29 -8.86 22.71
N GLY A 230 3.12 -9.13 22.14
CA GLY A 230 2.92 -9.06 20.70
C GLY A 230 2.75 -7.63 20.18
N TYR A 231 2.76 -7.51 18.87
CA TYR A 231 2.71 -6.23 18.15
C TYR A 231 1.39 -6.09 17.40
N ILE A 232 0.80 -4.90 17.45
CA ILE A 232 -0.33 -4.50 16.60
C ILE A 232 0.10 -3.27 15.83
N ILE A 233 0.18 -3.39 14.52
CA ILE A 233 0.61 -2.31 13.64
C ILE A 233 -0.59 -1.75 12.91
N ASN A 234 -1.00 -0.55 13.30
CA ASN A 234 -2.13 0.17 12.70
C ASN A 234 -1.68 0.86 11.41
N VAL A 235 -2.03 0.28 10.27
CA VAL A 235 -1.67 0.75 8.93
C VAL A 235 -2.83 1.46 8.25
N GLY A 236 -4.03 0.88 8.31
CA GLY A 236 -5.24 1.39 7.67
C GLY A 236 -6.38 1.69 8.65
N ARG A 237 -7.47 2.30 8.15
CA ARG A 237 -8.66 2.66 8.94
C ARG A 237 -9.93 2.42 8.11
N LEU A 238 -9.98 1.27 7.42
CA LEU A 238 -11.07 0.97 6.48
C LEU A 238 -12.41 0.72 7.17
N ALA A 239 -12.40 0.30 8.45
CA ALA A 239 -13.60 0.04 9.24
C ALA A 239 -13.91 1.14 10.28
N GLY A 240 -13.09 2.18 10.37
CA GLY A 240 -13.32 3.33 11.23
C GLY A 240 -12.03 3.97 11.75
N MET A 241 -12.13 5.25 12.10
CA MET A 241 -11.02 6.06 12.61
C MET A 241 -10.96 6.09 14.13
N GLU A 242 -12.04 5.70 14.80
CA GLU A 242 -12.20 5.75 16.25
C GLU A 242 -12.69 4.40 16.79
N ALA A 243 -12.29 4.04 17.99
CA ALA A 243 -12.71 2.84 18.68
C ALA A 243 -12.57 2.97 20.20
N ARG A 244 -13.32 2.13 20.94
CA ARG A 244 -13.08 1.91 22.37
C ARG A 244 -11.76 1.12 22.53
N PHE A 245 -10.89 1.57 23.43
CA PHE A 245 -9.62 0.92 23.76
C PHE A 245 -9.64 0.35 25.17
N ASP A 246 -9.31 -0.93 25.33
CA ASP A 246 -9.23 -1.59 26.63
C ASP A 246 -7.81 -1.49 27.20
N PHE A 247 -7.59 -0.49 28.06
CA PHE A 247 -6.30 -0.27 28.70
C PHE A 247 -5.88 -1.40 29.63
N ASN A 248 -6.83 -2.11 30.26
CA ASN A 248 -6.51 -3.23 31.13
C ASN A 248 -5.98 -4.42 30.32
N LEU A 249 -6.63 -4.78 29.21
CA LEU A 249 -6.17 -5.82 28.31
C LEU A 249 -4.81 -5.47 27.69
N HIS A 250 -4.64 -4.21 27.26
CA HIS A 250 -3.37 -3.69 26.74
C HIS A 250 -2.23 -3.88 27.76
N ALA A 251 -2.45 -3.46 29.02
CA ALA A 251 -1.46 -3.56 30.08
C ALA A 251 -1.20 -5.01 30.49
N ALA A 252 -2.25 -5.84 30.65
CA ALA A 252 -2.11 -7.24 31.02
C ALA A 252 -1.30 -8.05 30.01
N LYS A 253 -1.48 -7.79 28.73
CA LYS A 253 -0.69 -8.42 27.66
C LYS A 253 0.60 -7.67 27.32
N ARG A 254 0.83 -6.46 27.87
CA ARG A 254 2.01 -5.62 27.55
C ARG A 254 2.21 -5.47 26.04
N LEU A 255 1.11 -5.10 25.34
CA LEU A 255 1.10 -5.03 23.89
C LEU A 255 1.86 -3.80 23.37
N HIS A 256 2.47 -3.97 22.21
CA HIS A 256 2.99 -2.84 21.42
C HIS A 256 1.93 -2.45 20.39
N TYR A 257 1.27 -1.30 20.59
CA TYR A 257 0.30 -0.76 19.64
C TYR A 257 0.91 0.43 18.91
N ILE A 258 1.25 0.26 17.61
CA ILE A 258 2.06 1.20 16.84
C ILE A 258 1.28 1.70 15.64
N GLY A 259 1.13 3.02 15.52
CA GLY A 259 0.57 3.66 14.32
C GLY A 259 1.63 3.90 13.26
N THR A 260 1.29 3.62 11.99
CA THR A 260 2.17 3.89 10.85
C THR A 260 1.50 4.80 9.84
N THR A 261 2.26 5.69 9.23
CA THR A 261 1.82 6.54 8.13
C THR A 261 3.01 7.03 7.31
N GLY A 262 2.82 7.21 6.00
CA GLY A 262 3.78 7.90 5.15
C GLY A 262 3.57 9.41 5.07
N ARG A 263 2.47 9.94 5.64
CA ARG A 263 2.05 11.33 5.41
C ARG A 263 2.93 12.37 6.09
N THR A 264 3.45 12.03 7.26
CA THR A 264 4.26 12.92 8.10
C THR A 264 5.75 12.59 8.05
N ARG A 265 6.15 11.64 7.19
CA ARG A 265 7.56 11.28 7.04
C ARG A 265 8.31 12.34 6.24
N SER A 266 9.53 12.61 6.66
CA SER A 266 10.50 13.36 5.85
C SER A 266 10.89 12.56 4.59
N ILE A 267 11.54 13.20 3.64
CA ILE A 267 12.05 12.52 2.44
C ILE A 267 13.10 11.47 2.83
N GLU A 268 13.94 11.77 3.80
CA GLU A 268 14.98 10.89 4.33
C GLU A 268 14.38 9.62 4.94
N GLU A 269 13.30 9.75 5.72
CA GLU A 269 12.56 8.61 6.27
C GLU A 269 11.92 7.75 5.15
N HIS A 270 11.34 8.39 4.11
CA HIS A 270 10.84 7.67 2.95
C HIS A 270 11.93 6.89 2.22
N MET A 271 13.12 7.50 2.05
CA MET A 271 14.27 6.83 1.44
C MET A 271 14.76 5.63 2.27
N GLN A 272 14.79 5.76 3.60
CA GLN A 272 15.17 4.65 4.48
C GLN A 272 14.20 3.48 4.39
N VAL A 273 12.89 3.75 4.40
CA VAL A 273 11.85 2.71 4.22
C VAL A 273 11.99 2.04 2.85
N ALA A 274 12.15 2.83 1.78
CA ALA A 274 12.31 2.30 0.44
C ALA A 274 13.57 1.43 0.31
N ARG A 275 14.70 1.88 0.86
CA ARG A 275 15.97 1.14 0.84
C ARG A 275 15.83 -0.20 1.54
N LYS A 276 15.35 -0.21 2.80
CA LYS A 276 15.18 -1.45 3.56
C LYS A 276 14.29 -2.47 2.84
N ALA A 277 13.15 -2.02 2.31
CA ALA A 277 12.25 -2.90 1.57
C ALA A 277 12.89 -3.45 0.29
N ASN A 278 13.63 -2.63 -0.44
CA ASN A 278 14.30 -3.06 -1.66
C ASN A 278 15.49 -3.98 -1.39
N ASP A 279 16.33 -3.65 -0.41
CA ASP A 279 17.50 -4.45 -0.07
C ASP A 279 17.11 -5.89 0.33
N GLU A 280 15.94 -6.08 0.94
CA GLU A 280 15.47 -7.38 1.41
C GLU A 280 14.57 -8.12 0.42
N LEU A 281 13.74 -7.39 -0.36
CA LEU A 281 12.64 -8.02 -1.11
C LEU A 281 12.67 -7.76 -2.62
N TRP A 282 13.54 -6.85 -3.13
CA TRP A 282 13.47 -6.46 -4.54
C TRP A 282 13.83 -7.60 -5.50
N ASP A 283 14.72 -8.50 -5.10
CA ASP A 283 15.05 -9.67 -5.91
C ASP A 283 13.83 -10.61 -6.06
N LEU A 284 13.08 -10.84 -4.98
CA LEU A 284 11.83 -11.61 -5.03
C LEU A 284 10.77 -10.96 -5.95
N VAL A 285 10.74 -9.63 -6.00
CA VAL A 285 9.85 -8.90 -6.93
C VAL A 285 10.32 -9.07 -8.38
N LYS A 286 11.61 -8.95 -8.66
CA LYS A 286 12.16 -9.14 -10.01
C LYS A 286 11.94 -10.56 -10.56
N ASP A 287 12.01 -11.55 -9.68
CA ASP A 287 11.80 -12.96 -10.00
C ASP A 287 10.32 -13.37 -9.99
N ASN A 288 9.43 -12.39 -9.75
CA ASN A 288 7.97 -12.55 -9.68
C ASN A 288 7.50 -13.53 -8.59
N GLU A 289 8.30 -13.74 -7.55
CA GLU A 289 7.92 -14.50 -6.36
C GLU A 289 6.99 -13.69 -5.44
N ILE A 290 7.16 -12.35 -5.44
CA ILE A 290 6.27 -11.38 -4.81
C ILE A 290 5.74 -10.42 -5.87
N SER A 291 4.42 -10.28 -5.96
CA SER A 291 3.81 -9.38 -6.93
C SER A 291 2.53 -8.72 -6.39
N SER A 292 2.16 -7.58 -6.99
CA SER A 292 0.86 -6.95 -6.72
C SER A 292 -0.17 -7.47 -7.72
N PRO A 293 -1.18 -8.25 -7.29
CA PRO A 293 -2.22 -8.69 -8.22
C PRO A 293 -2.99 -7.48 -8.75
N ILE A 294 -3.13 -7.40 -10.06
CA ILE A 294 -3.87 -6.34 -10.75
C ILE A 294 -5.29 -6.84 -10.99
N ASP A 295 -6.25 -6.15 -10.39
CA ASP A 295 -7.67 -6.45 -10.53
C ASP A 295 -8.19 -5.99 -11.91
N LYS A 296 -7.91 -4.75 -12.29
CA LYS A 296 -8.32 -4.20 -13.57
C LYS A 296 -7.46 -3.00 -13.99
N VAL A 297 -7.22 -2.92 -15.31
CA VAL A 297 -6.58 -1.79 -15.95
C VAL A 297 -7.65 -0.97 -16.67
N TYR A 298 -7.67 0.33 -16.44
CA TYR A 298 -8.54 1.29 -17.09
C TYR A 298 -7.72 2.29 -17.91
N PRO A 299 -8.19 2.76 -19.07
CA PRO A 299 -7.65 3.97 -19.69
C PRO A 299 -7.74 5.17 -18.73
N ILE A 300 -6.82 6.11 -18.81
CA ILE A 300 -6.84 7.30 -17.93
C ILE A 300 -8.15 8.09 -18.06
N ASP A 301 -8.76 8.11 -19.23
CA ASP A 301 -10.03 8.78 -19.50
C ASP A 301 -11.19 8.19 -18.64
N ASN A 302 -11.04 6.94 -18.16
CA ASN A 302 -12.00 6.23 -17.30
C ASN A 302 -11.64 6.27 -15.81
N ALA A 303 -10.92 7.30 -15.37
CA ALA A 303 -10.48 7.41 -13.96
C ALA A 303 -11.66 7.42 -12.96
N LYS A 304 -12.83 7.96 -13.36
CA LYS A 304 -14.03 7.93 -12.52
C LYS A 304 -14.51 6.50 -12.27
N GLU A 305 -14.63 5.67 -13.31
CA GLU A 305 -15.05 4.27 -13.18
C GLU A 305 -14.05 3.46 -12.34
N ALA A 306 -12.76 3.76 -12.46
CA ALA A 306 -11.72 3.14 -11.63
C ALA A 306 -11.90 3.51 -10.13
N LEU A 307 -12.22 4.75 -9.83
CA LEU A 307 -12.55 5.20 -8.47
C LEU A 307 -13.84 4.58 -7.95
N ASP A 308 -14.89 4.50 -8.79
CA ASP A 308 -16.17 3.87 -8.43
C ASP A 308 -15.97 2.38 -8.09
N ARG A 309 -15.13 1.67 -8.86
CA ARG A 309 -14.76 0.28 -8.55
C ARG A 309 -14.01 0.16 -7.22
N MET A 310 -13.11 1.08 -6.91
CA MET A 310 -12.43 1.11 -5.61
C MET A 310 -13.41 1.40 -4.47
N ASN A 311 -14.33 2.33 -4.68
CA ASN A 311 -15.32 2.72 -3.67
C ASN A 311 -16.32 1.62 -3.35
N SER A 312 -16.67 0.77 -4.32
CA SER A 312 -17.57 -0.36 -4.13
C SER A 312 -16.93 -1.55 -3.40
N ASP A 313 -15.63 -1.48 -3.07
CA ASP A 313 -14.86 -2.58 -2.46
C ASP A 313 -14.92 -3.91 -3.25
N SER A 314 -15.30 -3.88 -4.54
CA SER A 314 -15.44 -5.08 -5.37
C SER A 314 -14.11 -5.60 -5.94
N HIS A 315 -13.06 -4.77 -5.95
CA HIS A 315 -11.74 -5.11 -6.47
C HIS A 315 -10.99 -6.11 -5.57
N PHE A 316 -10.11 -6.90 -6.19
CA PHE A 316 -9.16 -7.79 -5.52
C PHE A 316 -7.74 -7.43 -5.97
N GLY A 317 -6.95 -6.84 -5.09
CA GLY A 317 -5.62 -6.31 -5.44
C GLY A 317 -5.66 -4.86 -5.89
N LYS A 318 -4.94 -4.52 -6.96
CA LYS A 318 -4.70 -3.14 -7.41
C LYS A 318 -5.51 -2.79 -8.66
N ILE A 319 -5.96 -1.54 -8.73
CA ILE A 319 -6.58 -0.94 -9.92
C ILE A 319 -5.54 -0.02 -10.56
N ILE A 320 -5.43 -0.06 -11.88
CA ILE A 320 -4.43 0.69 -12.65
C ILE A 320 -5.12 1.63 -13.66
N LEU A 321 -4.59 2.84 -13.80
CA LEU A 321 -4.85 3.71 -14.94
C LEU A 321 -3.68 3.61 -15.91
N LYS A 322 -3.97 3.41 -17.19
CA LYS A 322 -3.00 3.36 -18.28
C LYS A 322 -3.11 4.61 -19.15
N LEU A 323 -1.95 5.18 -19.54
CA LEU A 323 -1.84 6.35 -20.39
C LEU A 323 -1.50 6.00 -21.83
#